data_819774e388eee515db8e21da0c61e9b7
#
_entry.id   819774e388eee515db8e21da0c61e9b7
#
_cell.length_a   1.000
_cell.length_b   1.000
_cell.length_c   1.000
_cell.angle_alpha   90.00
_cell.angle_beta   90.00
_cell.angle_gamma   90.00
#
_symmetry.space_group_name_H-M   'P 1'
#
loop_
_entity.id
_entity.type
_entity.pdbx_description
1 polymer ?
#
loop_
_entity_poly.entity_id
_entity_poly.type
_entity_poly.pdbx_seq_one_letter_code
_entity_poly.pdbx_strand_id
1 'polypeptide(L)'
;MDIRQLKYFLAIAETRNITKAAKKLYISQPPLSQQLKLLEEELGVTLLERSTRKMKLTEAGKLLQHRAKQIIELMETSVKEIKNLNLGGKGILSIGFVSSSGAILLPEQIHNFYKEYPEINFQMKEGNTYKILDLLNNGMIEIGIVRTPFNTENFNLIYLPKEPMVAVVREDLFFPDSPKSISLKDLKDKPLILDKRFENLITSSCHQVGFQPTIICEGEDNKSILLWTYTGMGIGIVPKSAAKLMPNKNLKSIIIEESELETQTVIVWVKNRPLSQVAETFLLNFKE
;
A
#
# COMPACT_ATOMS: atom_id res chain seq x y z
N MET A 1 25.78 -6.64 15.73
CA MET A 1 24.92 -5.65 14.99
C MET A 1 24.02 -4.93 15.98
N ASP A 2 24.05 -3.60 15.99
CA ASP A 2 23.23 -2.76 16.87
C ASP A 2 22.46 -1.67 16.09
N ILE A 3 21.54 -0.98 16.77
CA ILE A 3 20.68 0.06 16.18
C ILE A 3 21.50 1.24 15.63
N ARG A 4 22.61 1.58 16.26
CA ARG A 4 23.48 2.66 15.81
C ARG A 4 24.17 2.30 14.51
N GLN A 5 24.65 1.08 14.39
CA GLN A 5 25.24 0.54 13.16
C GLN A 5 24.22 0.52 12.02
N LEU A 6 22.96 0.12 12.28
CA LEU A 6 21.88 0.15 11.28
C LEU A 6 21.58 1.57 10.81
N LYS A 7 21.49 2.56 11.72
CA LYS A 7 21.30 3.97 11.37
C LYS A 7 22.47 4.51 10.55
N TYR A 8 23.68 4.14 10.87
CA TYR A 8 24.88 4.54 10.13
C TYR A 8 24.89 3.95 8.72
N PHE A 9 24.62 2.65 8.62
CA PHE A 9 24.51 1.98 7.32
C PHE A 9 23.40 2.62 6.45
N LEU A 10 22.22 2.89 7.00
CA LEU A 10 21.13 3.53 6.24
C LEU A 10 21.51 4.92 5.72
N ALA A 11 22.19 5.74 6.53
CA ALA A 11 22.64 7.05 6.10
C ALA A 11 23.66 6.96 4.94
N ILE A 12 24.56 5.97 4.97
CA ILE A 12 25.50 5.71 3.86
C ILE A 12 24.78 5.21 2.62
N ALA A 13 23.86 4.26 2.79
CA ALA A 13 23.07 3.68 1.70
C ALA A 13 22.23 4.73 0.95
N GLU A 14 21.66 5.68 1.69
CA GLU A 14 20.84 6.77 1.13
C GLU A 14 21.70 7.81 0.39
N THR A 15 22.79 8.26 1.00
CA THR A 15 23.63 9.30 0.42
C THR A 15 24.60 8.78 -0.64
N ARG A 16 24.84 7.46 -0.67
CA ARG A 16 25.85 6.77 -1.49
C ARG A 16 27.25 7.39 -1.41
N ASN A 17 27.53 8.01 -0.25
CA ASN A 17 28.78 8.72 0.01
C ASN A 17 29.02 8.83 1.52
N ILE A 18 30.12 8.22 2.00
CA ILE A 18 30.41 8.18 3.45
C ILE A 18 30.61 9.58 4.05
N THR A 19 31.27 10.48 3.34
CA THR A 19 31.50 11.87 3.82
C THR A 19 30.19 12.64 3.97
N LYS A 20 29.27 12.50 2.98
CA LYS A 20 27.93 13.12 3.05
C LYS A 20 27.11 12.50 4.20
N ALA A 21 27.18 11.17 4.36
CA ALA A 21 26.52 10.47 5.45
C ALA A 21 27.03 10.94 6.83
N ALA A 22 28.34 11.07 6.99
CA ALA A 22 28.96 11.58 8.21
C ALA A 22 28.48 13.00 8.54
N LYS A 23 28.44 13.90 7.56
CA LYS A 23 27.86 15.24 7.73
C LYS A 23 26.39 15.20 8.15
N LYS A 24 25.57 14.35 7.52
CA LYS A 24 24.15 14.17 7.87
C LYS A 24 23.96 13.68 9.29
N LEU A 25 24.87 12.85 9.80
CA LEU A 25 24.86 12.29 11.13
C LEU A 25 25.57 13.15 12.19
N TYR A 26 26.14 14.30 11.79
CA TYR A 26 26.93 15.19 12.64
C TYR A 26 28.11 14.49 13.31
N ILE A 27 28.81 13.59 12.60
CA ILE A 27 30.03 12.89 13.05
C ILE A 27 31.15 13.03 12.03
N SER A 28 32.38 12.69 12.43
CA SER A 28 33.50 12.60 11.49
C SER A 28 33.43 11.31 10.65
N GLN A 29 34.04 11.33 9.47
CA GLN A 29 34.00 10.20 8.53
C GLN A 29 34.73 8.94 9.02
N PRO A 30 35.88 9.00 9.73
CA PRO A 30 36.60 7.79 10.15
C PRO A 30 35.78 6.83 11.01
N PRO A 31 35.11 7.26 12.10
CA PRO A 31 34.29 6.35 12.89
C PRO A 31 33.12 5.75 12.12
N LEU A 32 32.51 6.50 11.19
CA LEU A 32 31.44 5.99 10.35
C LEU A 32 31.93 4.88 9.42
N SER A 33 33.10 5.08 8.80
CA SER A 33 33.72 4.06 7.93
C SER A 33 34.11 2.80 8.70
N GLN A 34 34.62 2.97 9.94
CA GLN A 34 34.97 1.86 10.81
C GLN A 34 33.72 1.05 11.23
N GLN A 35 32.63 1.71 11.59
CA GLN A 35 31.38 1.02 11.97
C GLN A 35 30.78 0.25 10.80
N LEU A 36 30.85 0.78 9.58
CA LEU A 36 30.43 0.02 8.38
C LEU A 36 31.29 -1.24 8.21
N LYS A 37 32.60 -1.11 8.34
CA LYS A 37 33.53 -2.25 8.21
C LYS A 37 33.24 -3.32 9.26
N LEU A 38 33.07 -2.94 10.52
CA LEU A 38 32.71 -3.85 11.60
C LEU A 38 31.38 -4.58 11.36
N LEU A 39 30.39 -3.87 10.80
CA LEU A 39 29.10 -4.47 10.43
C LEU A 39 29.25 -5.49 9.31
N GLU A 40 30.05 -5.18 8.27
CA GLU A 40 30.35 -6.11 7.16
C GLU A 40 31.13 -7.36 7.64
N GLU A 41 32.10 -7.17 8.53
CA GLU A 41 32.88 -8.24 9.16
C GLU A 41 31.98 -9.15 10.01
N GLU A 42 31.10 -8.57 10.86
CA GLU A 42 30.17 -9.34 11.69
C GLU A 42 29.17 -10.15 10.85
N LEU A 43 28.69 -9.59 9.73
CA LEU A 43 27.74 -10.26 8.85
C LEU A 43 28.43 -11.22 7.85
N GLY A 44 29.74 -11.15 7.70
CA GLY A 44 30.52 -11.96 6.78
C GLY A 44 30.26 -11.63 5.29
N VAL A 45 29.70 -10.45 5.01
CA VAL A 45 29.33 -10.03 3.64
C VAL A 45 29.64 -8.56 3.40
N THR A 46 29.97 -8.22 2.17
CA THR A 46 30.09 -6.82 1.74
C THR A 46 28.71 -6.25 1.44
N LEU A 47 28.39 -5.13 2.06
CA LEU A 47 27.10 -4.43 1.90
C LEU A 47 27.18 -3.32 0.84
N LEU A 48 28.38 -2.74 0.64
CA LEU A 48 28.59 -1.61 -0.25
C LEU A 48 29.86 -1.83 -1.10
N GLU A 49 29.71 -1.84 -2.41
CA GLU A 49 30.82 -1.85 -3.36
C GLU A 49 31.36 -0.42 -3.54
N ARG A 50 32.70 -0.29 -3.38
CA ARG A 50 33.41 0.96 -3.64
C ARG A 50 33.90 0.97 -5.07
N SER A 51 33.29 1.77 -5.93
CA SER A 51 33.90 2.11 -7.22
C SER A 51 34.54 3.52 -7.12
N THR A 52 35.48 3.81 -8.00
CA THR A 52 36.25 5.09 -8.01
C THR A 52 35.38 6.34 -8.10
N ARG A 53 34.09 6.25 -8.44
CA ARG A 53 33.17 7.37 -8.61
C ARG A 53 31.84 7.29 -7.83
N LYS A 54 31.40 6.11 -7.39
CA LYS A 54 30.11 5.95 -6.68
C LYS A 54 30.12 4.70 -5.79
N MET A 55 29.47 4.78 -4.64
CA MET A 55 29.14 3.61 -3.82
C MET A 55 27.83 3.00 -4.31
N LYS A 56 27.78 1.68 -4.44
CA LYS A 56 26.56 0.93 -4.80
C LYS A 56 26.28 -0.11 -3.73
N LEU A 57 25.00 -0.34 -3.43
CA LEU A 57 24.59 -1.44 -2.58
C LEU A 57 24.75 -2.77 -3.31
N THR A 58 25.29 -3.77 -2.63
CA THR A 58 25.21 -5.16 -3.02
C THR A 58 23.77 -5.70 -2.85
N GLU A 59 23.48 -6.92 -3.29
CA GLU A 59 22.19 -7.55 -2.99
C GLU A 59 21.99 -7.74 -1.47
N ALA A 60 23.05 -8.12 -0.74
CA ALA A 60 23.04 -8.17 0.73
C ALA A 60 22.77 -6.76 1.33
N GLY A 61 23.39 -5.71 0.77
CA GLY A 61 23.16 -4.34 1.17
C GLY A 61 21.73 -3.88 0.94
N LYS A 62 21.11 -4.23 -0.17
CA LYS A 62 19.69 -3.92 -0.45
C LYS A 62 18.76 -4.62 0.54
N LEU A 63 19.02 -5.90 0.82
CA LEU A 63 18.27 -6.67 1.81
C LEU A 63 18.40 -6.04 3.19
N LEU A 64 19.62 -5.74 3.62
CA LEU A 64 19.85 -5.11 4.93
C LEU A 64 19.21 -3.71 4.97
N GLN A 65 19.27 -2.92 3.90
CA GLN A 65 18.63 -1.60 3.86
C GLN A 65 17.13 -1.70 4.11
N HIS A 66 16.47 -2.67 3.49
CA HIS A 66 15.05 -2.92 3.70
C HIS A 66 14.76 -3.32 5.15
N ARG A 67 15.49 -4.30 5.69
CA ARG A 67 15.32 -4.80 7.07
C ARG A 67 15.69 -3.77 8.13
N ALA A 68 16.77 -3.02 7.94
CA ALA A 68 17.19 -1.97 8.87
C ALA A 68 16.15 -0.87 9.03
N LYS A 69 15.48 -0.47 7.94
CA LYS A 69 14.35 0.47 7.99
C LYS A 69 13.21 -0.07 8.85
N GLN A 70 12.82 -1.33 8.63
CA GLN A 70 11.76 -2.00 9.39
C GLN A 70 12.12 -2.08 10.90
N ILE A 71 13.34 -2.47 11.25
CA ILE A 71 13.80 -2.59 12.65
C ILE A 71 13.75 -1.22 13.36
N ILE A 72 14.28 -0.17 12.71
CA ILE A 72 14.31 1.17 13.30
C ILE A 72 12.89 1.72 13.48
N GLU A 73 12.03 1.57 12.46
CA GLU A 73 10.65 2.03 12.53
C GLU A 73 9.86 1.28 13.62
N LEU A 74 10.05 -0.05 13.75
CA LEU A 74 9.44 -0.85 14.81
C LEU A 74 9.88 -0.37 16.20
N MET A 75 11.17 -0.12 16.38
CA MET A 75 11.71 0.42 17.64
C MET A 75 11.08 1.78 17.97
N GLU A 76 11.00 2.69 16.99
CA GLU A 76 10.40 4.02 17.19
C GLU A 76 8.90 3.92 17.51
N THR A 77 8.19 3.00 16.90
CA THR A 77 6.77 2.71 17.19
C THR A 77 6.62 2.20 18.62
N SER A 78 7.40 1.20 19.01
CA SER A 78 7.37 0.65 20.38
C SER A 78 7.66 1.71 21.46
N VAL A 79 8.62 2.60 21.23
CA VAL A 79 8.90 3.71 22.13
C VAL A 79 7.71 4.66 22.27
N LYS A 80 7.02 4.94 21.15
CA LYS A 80 5.82 5.80 21.15
C LYS A 80 4.66 5.12 21.88
N GLU A 81 4.44 3.83 21.66
CA GLU A 81 3.39 3.05 22.33
C GLU A 81 3.60 3.05 23.85
N ILE A 82 4.81 2.76 24.32
CA ILE A 82 5.13 2.77 25.75
C ILE A 82 4.93 4.17 26.37
N LYS A 83 5.34 5.23 25.67
CA LYS A 83 5.11 6.61 26.14
C LYS A 83 3.62 6.94 26.22
N ASN A 84 2.82 6.44 25.31
CA ASN A 84 1.38 6.68 25.28
C ASN A 84 0.62 5.96 26.39
N LEU A 85 1.07 4.76 26.82
CA LEU A 85 0.52 4.07 28.01
C LEU A 85 0.59 4.94 29.27
N ASN A 86 1.63 5.77 29.41
CA ASN A 86 1.80 6.65 30.56
C ASN A 86 0.98 7.95 30.48
N LEU A 87 0.33 8.27 29.36
CA LEU A 87 -0.41 9.52 29.13
C LEU A 87 -1.93 9.39 29.32
N GLY A 88 -2.40 8.33 29.98
CA GLY A 88 -3.80 8.24 30.42
C GLY A 88 -4.84 8.32 29.31
N GLY A 89 -4.73 7.44 28.30
CA GLY A 89 -5.79 7.31 27.28
C GLY A 89 -5.52 7.97 25.94
N LYS A 90 -4.37 8.61 25.74
CA LYS A 90 -3.95 9.15 24.45
C LYS A 90 -3.33 8.03 23.61
N GLY A 91 -4.17 7.29 22.86
CA GLY A 91 -3.73 6.22 21.99
C GLY A 91 -3.31 6.71 20.60
N ILE A 92 -2.48 5.92 19.92
CA ILE A 92 -2.25 6.07 18.48
C ILE A 92 -2.89 4.86 17.80
N LEU A 93 -3.81 5.10 16.88
CA LEU A 93 -4.36 4.07 16.01
C LEU A 93 -3.62 4.09 14.68
N SER A 94 -2.86 3.02 14.42
CA SER A 94 -2.08 2.88 13.18
C SER A 94 -2.82 2.03 12.16
N ILE A 95 -3.22 2.64 11.03
CA ILE A 95 -4.01 2.00 9.98
C ILE A 95 -3.26 2.07 8.65
N GLY A 96 -3.14 0.91 7.98
CA GLY A 96 -2.70 0.85 6.60
C GLY A 96 -3.88 0.64 5.66
N PHE A 97 -3.85 1.21 4.46
CA PHE A 97 -4.95 1.03 3.53
C PHE A 97 -4.53 1.12 2.06
N VAL A 98 -5.30 0.45 1.21
CA VAL A 98 -5.25 0.66 -0.24
C VAL A 98 -6.22 1.79 -0.63
N SER A 99 -5.80 2.68 -1.55
CA SER A 99 -6.60 3.85 -1.92
C SER A 99 -8.01 3.50 -2.38
N SER A 100 -8.18 2.42 -3.13
CA SER A 100 -9.49 1.97 -3.64
C SER A 100 -10.51 1.55 -2.56
N SER A 101 -10.06 1.33 -1.34
CA SER A 101 -10.92 0.92 -0.22
C SER A 101 -10.85 1.92 0.91
N GLY A 102 -9.67 2.13 1.48
CA GLY A 102 -9.52 2.95 2.68
C GLY A 102 -9.79 4.43 2.44
N ALA A 103 -9.37 5.00 1.31
CA ALA A 103 -9.61 6.42 1.03
C ALA A 103 -11.11 6.77 0.89
N ILE A 104 -11.97 5.78 0.64
CA ILE A 104 -13.43 5.97 0.58
C ILE A 104 -14.09 5.64 1.92
N LEU A 105 -13.67 4.54 2.55
CA LEU A 105 -14.27 4.02 3.77
C LEU A 105 -13.84 4.80 5.03
N LEU A 106 -12.54 5.04 5.17
CA LEU A 106 -11.95 5.54 6.41
C LEU A 106 -12.38 6.96 6.82
N PRO A 107 -12.58 7.94 5.92
CA PRO A 107 -12.90 9.30 6.35
C PRO A 107 -14.14 9.38 7.25
N GLU A 108 -15.20 8.67 6.92
CA GLU A 108 -16.42 8.64 7.73
C GLU A 108 -16.21 7.88 9.04
N GLN A 109 -15.59 6.69 8.98
CA GLN A 109 -15.33 5.85 10.14
C GLN A 109 -14.40 6.53 11.15
N ILE A 110 -13.33 7.18 10.67
CA ILE A 110 -12.40 7.93 11.51
C ILE A 110 -13.08 9.17 12.10
N HIS A 111 -13.87 9.88 11.32
CA HIS A 111 -14.58 11.06 11.81
C HIS A 111 -15.54 10.71 12.95
N ASN A 112 -16.30 9.62 12.81
CA ASN A 112 -17.23 9.17 13.86
C ASN A 112 -16.46 8.71 15.10
N PHE A 113 -15.40 7.93 14.91
CA PHE A 113 -14.55 7.47 16.01
C PHE A 113 -13.85 8.62 16.73
N TYR A 114 -13.37 9.64 16.01
CA TYR A 114 -12.74 10.83 16.59
C TYR A 114 -13.71 11.67 17.43
N LYS A 115 -15.01 11.75 17.04
CA LYS A 115 -16.03 12.43 17.87
C LYS A 115 -16.18 11.77 19.23
N GLU A 116 -16.12 10.45 19.29
CA GLU A 116 -16.26 9.68 20.52
C GLU A 116 -14.96 9.66 21.34
N TYR A 117 -13.81 9.60 20.64
CA TYR A 117 -12.47 9.50 21.23
C TYR A 117 -11.53 10.62 20.74
N PRO A 118 -11.73 11.89 21.12
CA PRO A 118 -10.99 13.02 20.55
C PRO A 118 -9.52 13.08 20.94
N GLU A 119 -9.09 12.30 21.95
CA GLU A 119 -7.70 12.22 22.39
C GLU A 119 -6.85 11.23 21.57
N ILE A 120 -7.46 10.47 20.64
CA ILE A 120 -6.77 9.48 19.83
C ILE A 120 -6.13 10.15 18.60
N ASN A 121 -4.87 9.81 18.36
CA ASN A 121 -4.15 10.20 17.16
C ASN A 121 -4.17 9.06 16.13
N PHE A 122 -4.32 9.41 14.85
CA PHE A 122 -4.33 8.45 13.76
C PHE A 122 -3.02 8.51 12.98
N GLN A 123 -2.41 7.35 12.74
CA GLN A 123 -1.30 7.19 11.81
C GLN A 123 -1.77 6.42 10.59
N MET A 124 -1.81 7.10 9.44
CA MET A 124 -2.33 6.54 8.21
C MET A 124 -1.18 6.19 7.25
N LYS A 125 -1.13 4.94 6.75
CA LYS A 125 -0.14 4.49 5.76
C LYS A 125 -0.85 3.99 4.50
N GLU A 126 -0.62 4.65 3.38
CA GLU A 126 -1.17 4.25 2.08
C GLU A 126 -0.18 3.36 1.31
N GLY A 127 -0.70 2.36 0.62
CA GLY A 127 0.09 1.47 -0.22
C GLY A 127 -0.77 0.49 -1.01
N ASN A 128 -0.12 -0.38 -1.79
CA ASN A 128 -0.80 -1.53 -2.38
C ASN A 128 -1.02 -2.63 -1.32
N THR A 129 -1.86 -3.64 -1.64
CA THR A 129 -2.21 -4.73 -0.72
C THR A 129 -0.96 -5.41 -0.13
N TYR A 130 0.04 -5.74 -0.93
CA TYR A 130 1.25 -6.43 -0.46
C TYR A 130 2.04 -5.58 0.55
N LYS A 131 2.19 -4.27 0.27
CA LYS A 131 2.85 -3.35 1.18
C LYS A 131 2.11 -3.22 2.51
N ILE A 132 0.77 -3.17 2.49
CA ILE A 132 -0.03 -3.09 3.72
C ILE A 132 0.11 -4.37 4.54
N LEU A 133 0.06 -5.55 3.90
CA LEU A 133 0.27 -6.84 4.58
C LEU A 133 1.69 -6.97 5.16
N ASP A 134 2.72 -6.46 4.47
CA ASP A 134 4.08 -6.40 4.98
C ASP A 134 4.19 -5.49 6.21
N LEU A 135 3.58 -4.31 6.18
CA LEU A 135 3.52 -3.40 7.33
C LEU A 135 2.82 -4.04 8.54
N LEU A 136 1.73 -4.78 8.33
CA LEU A 136 1.05 -5.55 9.38
C LEU A 136 1.96 -6.63 9.97
N ASN A 137 2.58 -7.46 9.11
CA ASN A 137 3.46 -8.53 9.56
C ASN A 137 4.65 -8.01 10.38
N ASN A 138 5.16 -6.83 10.03
CA ASN A 138 6.27 -6.18 10.72
C ASN A 138 5.84 -5.33 11.94
N GLY A 139 4.55 -5.28 12.29
CA GLY A 139 4.05 -4.51 13.43
C GLY A 139 4.09 -3.00 13.28
N MET A 140 4.18 -2.52 12.05
CA MET A 140 4.24 -1.10 11.72
C MET A 140 2.87 -0.43 11.69
N ILE A 141 1.83 -1.24 11.57
CA ILE A 141 0.41 -0.89 11.67
C ILE A 141 -0.33 -2.03 12.37
N GLU A 142 -1.45 -1.72 12.98
CA GLU A 142 -2.28 -2.69 13.68
C GLU A 142 -3.43 -3.21 12.82
N ILE A 143 -4.03 -2.35 12.02
CA ILE A 143 -5.17 -2.65 11.15
C ILE A 143 -4.80 -2.34 9.71
N GLY A 144 -5.16 -3.24 8.80
CA GLY A 144 -5.05 -3.06 7.36
C GLY A 144 -6.44 -3.04 6.71
N ILE A 145 -6.64 -2.16 5.74
CA ILE A 145 -7.83 -2.17 4.87
C ILE A 145 -7.34 -2.45 3.46
N VAL A 146 -7.53 -3.68 3.02
CA VAL A 146 -6.99 -4.21 1.77
C VAL A 146 -8.11 -4.71 0.87
N ARG A 147 -7.75 -5.20 -0.31
CA ARG A 147 -8.69 -5.75 -1.28
C ARG A 147 -8.25 -7.12 -1.76
N THR A 148 -9.22 -8.02 -1.90
CA THR A 148 -9.00 -9.34 -2.49
C THR A 148 -8.55 -9.25 -3.97
N PRO A 149 -7.79 -10.26 -4.49
CA PRO A 149 -7.28 -11.44 -3.79
C PRO A 149 -5.94 -11.19 -3.05
N PHE A 150 -5.70 -11.91 -1.96
CA PHE A 150 -4.41 -11.97 -1.25
C PHE A 150 -4.35 -13.25 -0.37
N ASN A 151 -3.16 -13.64 0.13
CA ASN A 151 -3.04 -14.76 1.08
C ASN A 151 -3.55 -14.34 2.47
N THR A 152 -4.52 -15.09 3.01
CA THR A 152 -5.25 -14.79 4.25
C THR A 152 -4.77 -15.55 5.48
N GLU A 153 -3.85 -16.52 5.33
CA GLU A 153 -3.51 -17.50 6.38
C GLU A 153 -3.09 -16.87 7.71
N ASN A 154 -2.33 -15.79 7.67
CA ASN A 154 -1.74 -15.13 8.85
C ASN A 154 -2.63 -14.04 9.45
N PHE A 155 -3.83 -13.82 8.94
CA PHE A 155 -4.65 -12.68 9.29
C PHE A 155 -6.03 -13.08 9.81
N ASN A 156 -6.53 -12.34 10.80
CA ASN A 156 -7.96 -12.26 11.10
C ASN A 156 -8.60 -11.29 10.10
N LEU A 157 -9.86 -11.53 9.75
CA LEU A 157 -10.51 -10.88 8.62
C LEU A 157 -11.93 -10.44 8.96
N ILE A 158 -12.31 -9.25 8.54
CA ILE A 158 -13.70 -8.81 8.41
C ILE A 158 -13.93 -8.48 6.95
N TYR A 159 -14.79 -9.23 6.29
CA TYR A 159 -15.15 -9.01 4.90
C TYR A 159 -16.28 -7.99 4.81
N LEU A 160 -16.08 -6.94 4.01
CA LEU A 160 -17.15 -6.00 3.65
C LEU A 160 -17.92 -6.55 2.43
N PRO A 161 -19.06 -5.97 2.05
CA PRO A 161 -19.80 -6.41 0.87
C PRO A 161 -18.95 -6.45 -0.40
N LYS A 162 -19.19 -7.44 -1.23
CA LYS A 162 -18.59 -7.52 -2.56
C LYS A 162 -19.07 -6.37 -3.43
N GLU A 163 -18.22 -5.93 -4.34
CA GLU A 163 -18.56 -4.93 -5.34
C GLU A 163 -18.05 -5.33 -6.73
N PRO A 164 -18.77 -4.95 -7.80
CA PRO A 164 -18.34 -5.22 -9.17
C PRO A 164 -17.17 -4.34 -9.57
N MET A 165 -16.45 -4.77 -10.60
CA MET A 165 -15.62 -3.88 -11.40
C MET A 165 -16.47 -2.99 -12.28
N VAL A 166 -15.96 -1.80 -12.58
CA VAL A 166 -16.58 -0.85 -13.51
C VAL A 166 -15.59 -0.46 -14.60
N ALA A 167 -16.12 -0.28 -15.81
CA ALA A 167 -15.44 0.42 -16.88
C ALA A 167 -15.61 1.92 -16.66
N VAL A 168 -14.51 2.63 -16.42
CA VAL A 168 -14.50 4.08 -16.37
C VAL A 168 -14.08 4.60 -17.73
N VAL A 169 -14.86 5.53 -18.28
CA VAL A 169 -14.65 6.08 -19.61
C VAL A 169 -14.79 7.59 -19.59
N ARG A 170 -14.11 8.26 -20.51
CA ARG A 170 -14.41 9.65 -20.80
C ARG A 170 -15.76 9.73 -21.56
N GLU A 171 -16.65 10.61 -21.11
CA GLU A 171 -18.06 10.66 -21.56
C GLU A 171 -18.23 10.73 -23.08
N ASP A 172 -17.31 11.40 -23.76
CA ASP A 172 -17.34 11.63 -25.21
C ASP A 172 -16.74 10.47 -26.04
N LEU A 173 -16.26 9.42 -25.38
CA LEU A 173 -15.55 8.32 -26.02
C LEU A 173 -16.14 6.96 -25.65
N PHE A 174 -15.95 5.97 -26.51
CA PHE A 174 -16.20 4.53 -26.35
C PHE A 174 -17.65 4.07 -26.21
N PHE A 175 -18.50 4.74 -25.42
CA PHE A 175 -19.90 4.36 -25.19
C PHE A 175 -20.82 5.59 -25.31
N PRO A 176 -21.20 6.01 -26.53
CA PRO A 176 -22.01 7.22 -26.78
C PRO A 176 -23.34 7.23 -26.03
N ASP A 177 -23.98 6.06 -25.91
CA ASP A 177 -25.29 5.91 -25.25
C ASP A 177 -25.19 5.86 -23.70
N SER A 178 -23.99 5.86 -23.18
CA SER A 178 -23.71 5.82 -21.73
C SER A 178 -24.56 4.80 -20.97
N PRO A 179 -24.48 3.49 -21.31
CA PRO A 179 -25.29 2.47 -20.66
C PRO A 179 -24.97 2.38 -19.16
N LYS A 180 -25.93 1.91 -18.35
CA LYS A 180 -25.71 1.68 -16.92
C LYS A 180 -24.79 0.50 -16.65
N SER A 181 -24.83 -0.49 -17.54
CA SER A 181 -24.01 -1.70 -17.48
C SER A 181 -23.63 -2.18 -18.87
N ILE A 182 -22.55 -2.94 -18.95
CA ILE A 182 -22.03 -3.60 -20.15
C ILE A 182 -21.63 -5.03 -19.83
N SER A 183 -21.64 -5.88 -20.84
CA SER A 183 -21.00 -7.18 -20.76
C SER A 183 -19.47 -7.05 -20.95
N LEU A 184 -18.71 -8.04 -20.49
CA LEU A 184 -17.28 -8.06 -20.72
C LEU A 184 -16.94 -8.09 -22.23
N LYS A 185 -17.80 -8.69 -23.07
CA LYS A 185 -17.63 -8.74 -24.54
C LYS A 185 -17.65 -7.36 -25.19
N ASP A 186 -18.33 -6.38 -24.59
CA ASP A 186 -18.40 -5.01 -25.11
C ASP A 186 -17.05 -4.27 -25.01
N LEU A 187 -16.08 -4.84 -24.26
CA LEU A 187 -14.70 -4.35 -24.15
C LEU A 187 -13.77 -4.91 -25.22
N LYS A 188 -14.26 -5.87 -26.06
CA LYS A 188 -13.46 -6.43 -27.16
C LYS A 188 -12.98 -5.30 -28.09
N ASP A 189 -11.73 -5.40 -28.51
CA ASP A 189 -11.03 -4.46 -29.41
C ASP A 189 -10.92 -3.02 -28.88
N LYS A 190 -11.24 -2.78 -27.60
CA LYS A 190 -11.08 -1.48 -26.98
C LYS A 190 -9.77 -1.40 -26.17
N PRO A 191 -9.12 -0.23 -26.14
CA PRO A 191 -7.90 -0.06 -25.34
C PRO A 191 -8.22 -0.03 -23.84
N LEU A 192 -7.61 -0.94 -23.06
CA LEU A 192 -7.85 -1.07 -21.62
C LEU A 192 -6.67 -0.55 -20.81
N ILE A 193 -6.99 0.06 -19.66
CA ILE A 193 -6.05 0.54 -18.64
C ILE A 193 -6.38 -0.18 -17.33
N LEU A 194 -5.45 -0.95 -16.77
CA LEU A 194 -5.70 -1.86 -15.67
C LEU A 194 -4.77 -1.60 -14.48
N ASP A 195 -5.24 -1.98 -13.29
CA ASP A 195 -4.35 -2.25 -12.15
C ASP A 195 -3.68 -3.62 -12.39
N LYS A 196 -2.35 -3.64 -12.41
CA LYS A 196 -1.54 -4.84 -12.62
C LYS A 196 -1.95 -6.02 -11.74
N ARG A 197 -2.46 -5.75 -10.56
CA ARG A 197 -2.95 -6.77 -9.63
C ARG A 197 -4.16 -7.55 -10.16
N PHE A 198 -4.99 -6.91 -10.99
CA PHE A 198 -6.18 -7.51 -11.58
C PHE A 198 -5.98 -7.99 -13.02
N GLU A 199 -4.78 -7.80 -13.59
CA GLU A 199 -4.47 -8.17 -14.97
C GLU A 199 -4.83 -9.62 -15.27
N ASN A 200 -4.32 -10.57 -14.45
CA ASN A 200 -4.59 -12.00 -14.65
C ASN A 200 -6.08 -12.33 -14.53
N LEU A 201 -6.79 -11.73 -13.58
CA LEU A 201 -8.22 -11.94 -13.37
C LEU A 201 -9.00 -11.46 -14.60
N ILE A 202 -8.76 -10.22 -15.03
CA ILE A 202 -9.45 -9.60 -16.17
C ILE A 202 -9.13 -10.34 -17.47
N THR A 203 -7.87 -10.68 -17.70
CA THR A 203 -7.44 -11.40 -18.90
C THR A 203 -8.07 -12.80 -18.96
N SER A 204 -8.10 -13.53 -17.84
CA SER A 204 -8.72 -14.85 -17.77
C SER A 204 -10.21 -14.76 -18.07
N SER A 205 -10.94 -13.79 -17.50
CA SER A 205 -12.36 -13.59 -17.74
C SER A 205 -12.62 -13.21 -19.20
N CYS A 206 -11.78 -12.38 -19.82
CA CYS A 206 -11.86 -12.05 -21.26
C CYS A 206 -11.67 -13.30 -22.13
N HIS A 207 -10.72 -14.17 -21.82
CA HIS A 207 -10.49 -15.41 -22.54
C HIS A 207 -11.70 -16.36 -22.44
N GLN A 208 -12.32 -16.46 -21.27
CA GLN A 208 -13.53 -17.28 -21.07
C GLN A 208 -14.70 -16.83 -21.95
N VAL A 209 -14.84 -15.51 -22.20
CA VAL A 209 -15.86 -14.97 -23.09
C VAL A 209 -15.40 -14.85 -24.55
N GLY A 210 -14.23 -15.38 -24.88
CA GLY A 210 -13.75 -15.61 -26.25
C GLY A 210 -12.96 -14.48 -26.91
N PHE A 211 -12.28 -13.60 -26.14
CA PHE A 211 -11.38 -12.61 -26.72
C PHE A 211 -10.14 -12.34 -25.84
N GLN A 212 -9.08 -11.83 -26.48
CA GLN A 212 -7.90 -11.32 -25.79
C GLN A 212 -8.02 -9.80 -25.61
N PRO A 213 -7.87 -9.27 -24.37
CA PRO A 213 -7.97 -7.85 -24.15
C PRO A 213 -6.76 -7.08 -24.72
N THR A 214 -7.00 -5.88 -25.22
CA THR A 214 -5.95 -4.96 -25.65
C THR A 214 -5.55 -4.05 -24.48
N ILE A 215 -4.57 -4.48 -23.68
CA ILE A 215 -4.07 -3.72 -22.54
C ILE A 215 -3.01 -2.74 -23.05
N ILE A 216 -3.27 -1.43 -22.94
CA ILE A 216 -2.36 -0.38 -23.39
C ILE A 216 -1.58 0.27 -22.26
N CYS A 217 -2.04 0.13 -21.02
CA CYS A 217 -1.39 0.69 -19.86
C CYS A 217 -1.72 -0.12 -18.59
N GLU A 218 -0.70 -0.35 -17.76
CA GLU A 218 -0.82 -0.98 -16.46
C GLU A 218 -0.36 0.01 -15.38
N GLY A 219 -1.13 0.12 -14.31
CA GLY A 219 -0.82 0.92 -13.13
C GLY A 219 -0.71 0.07 -11.87
N GLU A 220 -0.15 0.64 -10.82
CA GLU A 220 -0.10 0.00 -9.49
C GLU A 220 -1.14 0.57 -8.52
N ASP A 221 -1.86 1.61 -8.92
CA ASP A 221 -2.92 2.25 -8.12
C ASP A 221 -4.07 2.77 -9.00
N ASN A 222 -5.27 2.82 -8.39
CA ASN A 222 -6.48 3.19 -9.11
C ASN A 222 -6.57 4.69 -9.44
N LYS A 223 -5.89 5.58 -8.70
CA LYS A 223 -5.87 7.01 -9.02
C LYS A 223 -5.16 7.26 -10.35
N SER A 224 -4.00 6.62 -10.53
CA SER A 224 -3.24 6.68 -11.79
C SER A 224 -4.07 6.18 -12.96
N ILE A 225 -4.78 5.04 -12.80
CA ILE A 225 -5.68 4.50 -13.83
C ILE A 225 -6.75 5.53 -14.23
N LEU A 226 -7.41 6.14 -13.24
CA LEU A 226 -8.44 7.15 -13.50
C LEU A 226 -7.87 8.40 -14.21
N LEU A 227 -6.66 8.84 -13.84
CA LEU A 227 -5.99 9.96 -14.50
C LEU A 227 -5.66 9.65 -15.97
N TRP A 228 -5.14 8.46 -16.27
CA TRP A 228 -4.89 8.03 -17.64
C TRP A 228 -6.19 7.89 -18.45
N THR A 229 -7.24 7.34 -17.83
CA THR A 229 -8.57 7.26 -18.46
C THR A 229 -9.10 8.65 -18.80
N TYR A 230 -8.92 9.62 -17.92
CA TYR A 230 -9.34 11.02 -18.15
C TYR A 230 -8.68 11.64 -19.38
N THR A 231 -7.45 11.25 -19.73
CA THR A 231 -6.82 11.73 -20.97
C THR A 231 -7.50 11.21 -22.25
N GLY A 232 -8.38 10.20 -22.15
CA GLY A 232 -9.04 9.58 -23.28
C GLY A 232 -8.23 8.49 -23.97
N MET A 233 -7.10 8.05 -23.40
CA MET A 233 -6.26 7.00 -23.97
C MET A 233 -6.97 5.65 -24.05
N GLY A 234 -7.86 5.34 -23.08
CA GLY A 234 -8.51 4.05 -22.99
C GLY A 234 -9.57 3.99 -21.90
N ILE A 235 -10.08 2.78 -21.69
CA ILE A 235 -11.07 2.44 -20.68
C ILE A 235 -10.35 1.94 -19.43
N GLY A 236 -10.54 2.63 -18.31
CA GLY A 236 -10.03 2.19 -17.02
C GLY A 236 -10.93 1.14 -16.39
N ILE A 237 -10.39 -0.01 -16.00
CA ILE A 237 -11.15 -1.02 -15.25
C ILE A 237 -10.71 -0.94 -13.78
N VAL A 238 -11.65 -0.57 -12.91
CA VAL A 238 -11.40 -0.36 -11.49
C VAL A 238 -12.58 -0.89 -10.65
N PRO A 239 -12.38 -1.19 -9.35
CA PRO A 239 -13.50 -1.46 -8.45
C PRO A 239 -14.48 -0.29 -8.40
N LYS A 240 -15.77 -0.56 -8.25
CA LYS A 240 -16.85 0.46 -8.27
C LYS A 240 -16.58 1.60 -7.26
N SER A 241 -16.12 1.28 -6.06
CA SER A 241 -15.77 2.28 -5.05
C SER A 241 -14.60 3.16 -5.50
N ALA A 242 -13.60 2.59 -6.19
CA ALA A 242 -12.43 3.33 -6.64
C ALA A 242 -12.76 4.43 -7.66
N ALA A 243 -13.81 4.28 -8.46
CA ALA A 243 -14.26 5.31 -9.38
C ALA A 243 -14.61 6.64 -8.67
N LYS A 244 -14.96 6.57 -7.38
CA LYS A 244 -15.23 7.76 -6.55
C LYS A 244 -13.99 8.53 -6.12
N LEU A 245 -12.77 7.97 -6.31
CA LEU A 245 -11.52 8.64 -5.95
C LEU A 245 -11.24 9.88 -6.79
N MET A 246 -11.86 9.96 -7.96
CA MET A 246 -11.74 11.09 -8.88
C MET A 246 -13.14 11.51 -9.35
N PRO A 247 -13.90 12.25 -8.52
CA PRO A 247 -15.19 12.77 -8.94
C PRO A 247 -14.98 13.79 -10.06
N ASN A 248 -15.29 13.40 -11.29
CA ASN A 248 -15.15 14.25 -12.47
C ASN A 248 -16.36 14.05 -13.36
N LYS A 249 -17.02 15.15 -13.77
CA LYS A 249 -18.21 15.10 -14.63
C LYS A 249 -17.95 14.51 -16.00
N ASN A 250 -16.70 14.56 -16.47
CA ASN A 250 -16.29 14.03 -17.75
C ASN A 250 -15.96 12.53 -17.73
N LEU A 251 -15.95 11.91 -16.54
CA LEU A 251 -15.77 10.47 -16.38
C LEU A 251 -17.09 9.81 -16.00
N LYS A 252 -17.44 8.77 -16.73
CA LYS A 252 -18.58 7.90 -16.42
C LYS A 252 -18.12 6.52 -16.02
N SER A 253 -18.84 5.96 -15.05
CA SER A 253 -18.60 4.60 -14.54
C SER A 253 -19.75 3.71 -15.02
N ILE A 254 -19.43 2.64 -15.72
CA ILE A 254 -20.35 1.68 -16.29
C ILE A 254 -20.08 0.33 -15.62
N ILE A 255 -21.09 -0.32 -15.05
CA ILE A 255 -20.93 -1.61 -14.37
C ILE A 255 -20.58 -2.68 -15.42
N ILE A 256 -19.56 -3.49 -15.14
CA ILE A 256 -19.25 -4.70 -15.90
C ILE A 256 -20.05 -5.85 -15.28
N GLU A 257 -21.00 -6.40 -16.03
CA GLU A 257 -21.84 -7.52 -15.60
C GLU A 257 -21.08 -8.85 -15.73
N GLU A 258 -20.12 -9.05 -14.81
CA GLU A 258 -19.32 -10.28 -14.74
C GLU A 258 -19.05 -10.62 -13.27
N SER A 259 -19.68 -11.70 -12.79
CA SER A 259 -19.58 -12.11 -11.38
C SER A 259 -18.15 -12.50 -10.97
N GLU A 260 -17.33 -12.99 -11.88
CA GLU A 260 -15.94 -13.37 -11.61
C GLU A 260 -15.05 -12.15 -11.41
N LEU A 261 -15.48 -10.98 -11.86
CA LEU A 261 -14.77 -9.71 -11.67
C LEU A 261 -15.17 -8.97 -10.39
N GLU A 262 -15.93 -9.58 -9.49
CA GLU A 262 -16.23 -8.98 -8.21
C GLU A 262 -15.00 -8.96 -7.29
N THR A 263 -14.83 -7.87 -6.58
CA THR A 263 -13.79 -7.70 -5.57
C THR A 263 -14.39 -7.34 -4.21
N GLN A 264 -13.60 -7.49 -3.16
CA GLN A 264 -14.07 -7.27 -1.80
C GLN A 264 -13.04 -6.51 -0.98
N THR A 265 -13.47 -5.47 -0.29
CA THR A 265 -12.67 -4.83 0.74
C THR A 265 -12.64 -5.72 1.98
N VAL A 266 -11.48 -5.87 2.57
CA VAL A 266 -11.27 -6.69 3.76
C VAL A 266 -10.49 -5.88 4.79
N ILE A 267 -10.98 -5.88 6.02
CA ILE A 267 -10.25 -5.35 7.17
C ILE A 267 -9.45 -6.51 7.76
N VAL A 268 -8.16 -6.31 7.96
CA VAL A 268 -7.23 -7.37 8.34
C VAL A 268 -6.34 -6.94 9.50
N TRP A 269 -6.00 -7.89 10.38
CA TRP A 269 -4.97 -7.74 11.40
C TRP A 269 -4.29 -9.09 11.66
N VAL A 270 -3.07 -9.07 12.18
CA VAL A 270 -2.25 -10.29 12.33
C VAL A 270 -2.84 -11.20 13.40
N LYS A 271 -3.00 -12.51 13.09
CA LYS A 271 -3.34 -13.54 14.07
C LYS A 271 -2.30 -13.60 15.18
N ASN A 272 -2.74 -13.94 16.37
CA ASN A 272 -1.87 -14.14 17.55
C ASN A 272 -1.02 -12.93 17.95
N ARG A 273 -1.33 -11.73 17.43
CA ARG A 273 -0.76 -10.47 17.91
C ARG A 273 -1.87 -9.70 18.63
N PRO A 274 -1.67 -9.34 19.92
CA PRO A 274 -2.63 -8.50 20.61
C PRO A 274 -2.73 -7.15 19.92
N LEU A 275 -3.94 -6.65 19.79
CA LEU A 275 -4.22 -5.29 19.35
C LEU A 275 -4.19 -4.35 20.57
N SER A 276 -3.94 -3.07 20.33
CA SER A 276 -4.21 -2.06 21.36
C SER A 276 -5.72 -1.97 21.63
N GLN A 277 -6.10 -1.54 22.83
CA GLN A 277 -7.51 -1.32 23.19
C GLN A 277 -8.19 -0.38 22.20
N VAL A 278 -7.49 0.63 21.69
CA VAL A 278 -7.98 1.56 20.68
C VAL A 278 -8.30 0.84 19.36
N ALA A 279 -7.41 -0.03 18.89
CA ALA A 279 -7.60 -0.81 17.67
C ALA A 279 -8.77 -1.80 17.82
N GLU A 280 -8.90 -2.48 18.97
CA GLU A 280 -10.03 -3.35 19.25
C GLU A 280 -11.36 -2.59 19.23
N THR A 281 -11.42 -1.42 19.89
CA THR A 281 -12.61 -0.56 19.91
C THR A 281 -12.96 -0.07 18.51
N PHE A 282 -11.96 0.33 17.72
CA PHE A 282 -12.20 0.78 16.35
C PHE A 282 -12.78 -0.34 15.46
N LEU A 283 -12.33 -1.59 15.64
CA LEU A 283 -12.83 -2.74 14.88
C LEU A 283 -14.31 -3.06 15.19
N LEU A 284 -14.85 -2.64 16.34
CA LEU A 284 -16.28 -2.84 16.64
C LEU A 284 -17.18 -2.12 15.64
N ASN A 285 -16.74 -0.98 15.08
CA ASN A 285 -17.49 -0.23 14.07
C ASN A 285 -17.73 -1.00 12.76
N PHE A 286 -17.09 -2.16 12.57
CA PHE A 286 -17.17 -2.97 11.36
C PHE A 286 -17.79 -4.36 11.61
N LYS A 287 -18.26 -4.63 12.83
CA LYS A 287 -18.83 -5.93 13.18
C LYS A 287 -20.37 -5.95 13.13
N GLU A 288 -20.97 -4.78 12.84
CA GLU A 288 -22.39 -4.66 12.54
C GLU A 288 -22.60 -4.74 11.00
#